data_0651bc5ba9b573cba0a502aee3137991
#
_entry.id   0651bc5ba9b573cba0a502aee3137991
#
_cell.length_a   1.000
_cell.length_b   1.000
_cell.length_c   1.000
_cell.angle_alpha   90.00
_cell.angle_beta   90.00
_cell.angle_gamma   90.00
#
_symmetry.space_group_name_H-M   'P 1'
#
loop_
_entity.id
_entity.type
_entity.pdbx_description
1 polymer ?
#
loop_
_entity_poly.entity_id
_entity_poly.type
_entity_poly.pdbx_seq_one_letter_code
_entity_poly.pdbx_strand_id
1 'polypeptide(L)'
;MKPISRRAHLALVACVSMAALAPGLALAQAKLKVAGIYTVPFEQQWAGRLHQALKAAEARGEIEYKATENVSNADYERVMREYATGGSQLIVGEAFAVEAAARKVAKDFPKVNFLMGSSGKPVAPNFSVFDNYIQEPAYLSGLIAGGMSKTNKIGLVGGFPIPEVNRLMNAFMAGAKETNPKVEFSVTFINSWFDPPKAKEAAFAMIDKGADVMYAERFGVSDAAKERGKLAIGNVINTQAQYPDTVVASALWDFAPTANRAIKLTKEGKFTAEEYGQYSMMKHKGSSLAPLGTFETKIPANIVAKVRTREKEILDGKFTVKVDDNQPKSTAK
;
A
#
# COMPACT_ATOMS: atom_id res chain seq x y z
N MET A 1 22.05 -88.17 -51.46
CA MET A 1 22.10 -89.03 -50.23
C MET A 1 22.74 -88.24 -49.10
N LYS A 2 21.97 -88.09 -48.10
CA LYS A 2 22.37 -87.78 -46.70
C LYS A 2 23.01 -86.41 -46.36
N PRO A 3 22.82 -86.07 -45.09
CA PRO A 3 22.09 -84.89 -44.64
C PRO A 3 22.84 -84.07 -43.59
N ILE A 4 22.26 -82.95 -43.26
CA ILE A 4 22.09 -82.35 -41.92
C ILE A 4 23.40 -81.99 -41.18
N SER A 5 23.47 -80.75 -40.75
CA SER A 5 23.14 -80.40 -39.37
C SER A 5 23.20 -78.90 -39.11
N ARG A 6 22.09 -78.44 -38.68
CA ARG A 6 21.81 -77.48 -37.59
C ARG A 6 23.01 -77.05 -36.77
N ARG A 7 23.17 -75.76 -36.70
CA ARG A 7 23.13 -75.00 -35.44
C ARG A 7 23.08 -73.52 -35.73
N ALA A 8 21.89 -73.01 -35.57
CA ALA A 8 21.66 -71.57 -35.43
C ALA A 8 22.30 -71.08 -34.12
N HIS A 9 23.07 -70.03 -34.23
CA HIS A 9 23.34 -69.19 -33.04
C HIS A 9 22.74 -67.85 -33.30
N LEU A 10 21.60 -67.62 -32.70
CA LEU A 10 21.04 -66.30 -32.48
C LEU A 10 22.00 -65.50 -31.61
N ALA A 11 22.66 -64.55 -32.19
CA ALA A 11 23.28 -63.48 -31.42
C ALA A 11 22.27 -62.32 -31.36
N LEU A 12 21.56 -62.29 -30.25
CA LEU A 12 20.62 -61.22 -29.91
C LEU A 12 21.47 -60.03 -29.45
N VAL A 13 21.72 -59.06 -30.31
CA VAL A 13 22.34 -57.78 -29.94
C VAL A 13 21.27 -56.96 -29.28
N ALA A 14 21.26 -56.95 -27.95
CA ALA A 14 20.49 -56.07 -27.12
C ALA A 14 21.10 -54.65 -27.22
N CYS A 15 20.59 -53.81 -28.08
CA CYS A 15 20.84 -52.38 -28.01
C CYS A 15 20.16 -51.80 -26.78
N VAL A 16 20.91 -51.75 -25.70
CA VAL A 16 20.51 -50.95 -24.50
C VAL A 16 20.65 -49.47 -24.87
N SER A 17 19.54 -48.87 -25.24
CA SER A 17 19.44 -47.41 -25.42
C SER A 17 19.56 -46.81 -24.01
N MET A 18 20.76 -46.42 -23.59
CA MET A 18 21.00 -45.53 -22.48
C MET A 18 20.46 -44.14 -22.90
N ALA A 19 19.20 -43.92 -22.60
CA ALA A 19 18.66 -42.58 -22.57
C ALA A 19 19.41 -41.83 -21.44
N ALA A 20 20.42 -41.07 -21.81
CA ALA A 20 21.06 -40.13 -20.92
C ALA A 20 19.98 -39.13 -20.46
N LEU A 21 19.48 -39.30 -19.25
CA LEU A 21 18.82 -38.25 -18.51
C LEU A 21 19.88 -37.15 -18.28
N ALA A 22 20.04 -36.25 -19.24
CA ALA A 22 20.70 -35.00 -18.95
C ALA A 22 19.84 -34.30 -17.90
N PRO A 23 20.35 -34.01 -16.68
CA PRO A 23 19.63 -33.12 -15.78
C PRO A 23 19.48 -31.82 -16.54
N GLY A 24 18.24 -31.45 -16.90
CA GLY A 24 17.96 -30.16 -17.47
C GLY A 24 18.52 -29.13 -16.50
N LEU A 25 19.62 -28.49 -16.88
CA LEU A 25 20.06 -27.27 -16.25
C LEU A 25 18.88 -26.30 -16.41
N ALA A 26 18.03 -26.26 -15.39
CA ALA A 26 17.11 -25.17 -15.23
C ALA A 26 18.00 -23.93 -15.15
N LEU A 27 18.18 -23.24 -16.28
CA LEU A 27 18.81 -21.93 -16.31
C LEU A 27 18.01 -21.11 -15.29
N ALA A 28 18.63 -20.89 -14.13
CA ALA A 28 18.04 -20.01 -13.13
C ALA A 28 17.75 -18.70 -13.84
N GLN A 29 16.46 -18.43 -14.10
CA GLN A 29 16.06 -17.22 -14.78
C GLN A 29 16.60 -16.06 -13.97
N ALA A 30 17.41 -15.20 -14.60
CA ALA A 30 18.02 -14.06 -13.91
C ALA A 30 16.93 -13.27 -13.18
N LYS A 31 17.15 -13.01 -11.90
CA LYS A 31 16.18 -12.27 -11.10
C LYS A 31 15.94 -10.91 -11.71
N LEU A 32 14.69 -10.48 -11.71
CA LEU A 32 14.31 -9.15 -12.14
C LEU A 32 14.96 -8.09 -11.23
N LYS A 33 15.71 -7.15 -11.79
CA LYS A 33 16.31 -6.04 -11.03
C LYS A 33 15.27 -4.95 -10.81
N VAL A 34 14.96 -4.70 -9.55
CA VAL A 34 13.97 -3.70 -9.11
C VAL A 34 14.64 -2.67 -8.23
N ALA A 35 14.38 -1.39 -8.50
CA ALA A 35 14.81 -0.30 -7.64
C ALA A 35 13.63 0.37 -6.92
N GLY A 36 13.86 0.80 -5.68
CA GLY A 36 12.95 1.64 -4.91
C GLY A 36 13.54 3.02 -4.63
N ILE A 37 12.77 4.09 -4.83
CA ILE A 37 13.20 5.47 -4.56
C ILE A 37 12.17 6.17 -3.69
N TYR A 38 12.62 6.65 -2.52
CA TYR A 38 11.74 7.23 -1.49
C TYR A 38 12.28 8.58 -1.02
N THR A 39 11.40 9.58 -0.92
CA THR A 39 11.77 10.93 -0.43
C THR A 39 11.78 11.03 1.09
N VAL A 40 11.27 10.00 1.76
CA VAL A 40 11.16 9.87 3.22
C VAL A 40 11.84 8.59 3.70
N PRO A 41 12.10 8.43 5.02
CA PRO A 41 12.65 7.20 5.56
C PRO A 41 11.65 6.02 5.47
N PHE A 42 12.15 4.78 5.50
CA PHE A 42 11.31 3.57 5.46
C PHE A 42 10.39 3.41 6.67
N GLU A 43 10.66 4.11 7.77
CA GLU A 43 9.78 4.19 8.93
C GLU A 43 8.48 4.92 8.63
N GLN A 44 8.47 5.81 7.64
CA GLN A 44 7.24 6.46 7.20
C GLN A 44 6.27 5.41 6.66
N GLN A 45 5.05 5.44 7.16
CA GLN A 45 4.09 4.35 6.99
C GLN A 45 3.78 4.01 5.53
N TRP A 46 3.65 5.00 4.64
CA TRP A 46 3.35 4.78 3.23
C TRP A 46 4.56 4.20 2.47
N ALA A 47 5.73 4.82 2.58
CA ALA A 47 6.97 4.34 1.97
C ALA A 47 7.36 2.96 2.49
N GLY A 48 7.18 2.71 3.80
CA GLY A 48 7.42 1.43 4.43
C GLY A 48 6.61 0.29 3.81
N ARG A 49 5.36 0.55 3.37
CA ARG A 49 4.55 -0.50 2.72
C ARG A 49 5.09 -0.90 1.36
N LEU A 50 5.59 0.05 0.57
CA LEU A 50 6.25 -0.27 -0.69
C LEU A 50 7.52 -1.08 -0.46
N HIS A 51 8.36 -0.58 0.45
CA HIS A 51 9.62 -1.24 0.81
C HIS A 51 9.39 -2.68 1.28
N GLN A 52 8.46 -2.91 2.21
CA GLN A 52 8.14 -4.23 2.74
C GLN A 52 7.63 -5.19 1.67
N ALA A 53 6.75 -4.74 0.76
CA ALA A 53 6.24 -5.58 -0.33
C ALA A 53 7.35 -6.02 -1.30
N LEU A 54 8.27 -5.11 -1.64
CA LEU A 54 9.41 -5.42 -2.51
C LEU A 54 10.45 -6.31 -1.80
N LYS A 55 10.72 -6.08 -0.51
CA LYS A 55 11.55 -6.98 0.31
C LYS A 55 10.96 -8.38 0.42
N ALA A 56 9.65 -8.50 0.53
CA ALA A 56 8.97 -9.79 0.54
C ALA A 56 9.11 -10.52 -0.81
N ALA A 57 9.02 -9.81 -1.93
CA ALA A 57 9.26 -10.37 -3.26
C ALA A 57 10.73 -10.80 -3.44
N GLU A 58 11.69 -10.04 -2.91
CA GLU A 58 13.11 -10.42 -2.88
C GLU A 58 13.34 -11.68 -2.05
N ALA A 59 12.73 -11.77 -0.86
CA ALA A 59 12.84 -12.95 0.00
C ALA A 59 12.27 -14.22 -0.64
N ARG A 60 11.24 -14.09 -1.51
CA ARG A 60 10.73 -15.19 -2.33
C ARG A 60 11.64 -15.55 -3.52
N GLY A 61 12.74 -14.81 -3.72
CA GLY A 61 13.67 -15.03 -4.84
C GLY A 61 13.19 -14.53 -6.18
N GLU A 62 12.13 -13.74 -6.22
CA GLU A 62 11.50 -13.25 -7.46
C GLU A 62 12.26 -12.08 -8.10
N ILE A 63 12.90 -11.25 -7.30
CA ILE A 63 13.59 -10.03 -7.71
C ILE A 63 14.95 -9.90 -7.01
N GLU A 64 15.82 -9.04 -7.54
CA GLU A 64 16.94 -8.40 -6.86
C GLU A 64 16.51 -6.97 -6.57
N TYR A 65 16.42 -6.61 -5.29
CA TYR A 65 15.89 -5.33 -4.87
C TYR A 65 16.95 -4.42 -4.27
N LYS A 66 17.05 -3.19 -4.79
CA LYS A 66 17.86 -2.11 -4.23
C LYS A 66 16.97 -0.91 -3.95
N ALA A 67 17.28 -0.16 -2.90
CA ALA A 67 16.48 1.02 -2.56
C ALA A 67 17.34 2.15 -2.01
N THR A 68 16.88 3.37 -2.22
CA THR A 68 17.41 4.59 -1.60
C THR A 68 16.26 5.35 -0.96
N GLU A 69 16.42 5.69 0.31
CA GLU A 69 15.48 6.51 1.09
C GLU A 69 16.04 7.91 1.34
N ASN A 70 15.21 8.83 1.84
CA ASN A 70 15.58 10.22 2.12
C ASN A 70 16.16 10.96 0.90
N VAL A 71 15.71 10.61 -0.30
CA VAL A 71 16.14 11.28 -1.53
C VAL A 71 15.46 12.64 -1.61
N SER A 72 16.25 13.70 -1.65
CA SER A 72 15.71 15.05 -1.82
C SER A 72 15.01 15.21 -3.17
N ASN A 73 14.02 16.08 -3.28
CA ASN A 73 13.35 16.36 -4.55
C ASN A 73 14.35 16.82 -5.64
N ALA A 74 15.39 17.51 -5.26
CA ALA A 74 16.44 17.97 -6.19
C ALA A 74 17.31 16.81 -6.74
N ASP A 75 17.55 15.78 -5.92
CA ASP A 75 18.34 14.61 -6.31
C ASP A 75 17.54 13.51 -6.99
N TYR A 76 16.22 13.57 -6.95
CA TYR A 76 15.34 12.47 -7.35
C TYR A 76 15.56 12.06 -8.82
N GLU A 77 15.67 13.03 -9.75
CA GLU A 77 15.95 12.76 -11.16
C GLU A 77 17.29 12.04 -11.32
N ARG A 78 18.34 12.49 -10.62
CA ARG A 78 19.67 11.88 -10.67
C ARG A 78 19.65 10.42 -10.21
N VAL A 79 19.08 10.17 -9.02
CA VAL A 79 19.00 8.82 -8.45
C VAL A 79 18.17 7.88 -9.36
N MET A 80 17.07 8.38 -9.90
CA MET A 80 16.22 7.60 -10.81
C MET A 80 16.98 7.21 -12.10
N ARG A 81 17.79 8.14 -12.66
CA ARG A 81 18.65 7.88 -13.81
C ARG A 81 19.77 6.88 -13.49
N GLU A 82 20.38 6.97 -12.32
CA GLU A 82 21.41 6.03 -11.87
C GLU A 82 20.87 4.60 -11.81
N TYR A 83 19.67 4.39 -11.26
CA TYR A 83 19.03 3.08 -11.24
C TYR A 83 18.67 2.58 -12.66
N ALA A 84 18.14 3.45 -13.51
CA ALA A 84 17.80 3.09 -14.88
C ALA A 84 19.06 2.69 -15.69
N THR A 85 20.15 3.47 -15.57
CA THR A 85 21.45 3.19 -16.22
C THR A 85 22.12 1.94 -15.63
N GLY A 86 21.95 1.71 -14.31
CA GLY A 86 22.47 0.55 -13.59
C GLY A 86 21.75 -0.78 -13.91
N GLY A 87 20.80 -0.75 -14.84
CA GLY A 87 20.13 -1.93 -15.38
C GLY A 87 18.91 -2.39 -14.57
N SER A 88 18.31 -1.52 -13.75
CA SER A 88 17.00 -1.79 -13.18
C SER A 88 15.96 -1.92 -14.29
N GLN A 89 15.13 -2.95 -14.21
CA GLN A 89 14.08 -3.24 -15.19
C GLN A 89 12.71 -2.71 -14.74
N LEU A 90 12.55 -2.52 -13.44
CA LEU A 90 11.38 -1.88 -12.81
C LEU A 90 11.88 -0.90 -11.75
N ILE A 91 11.39 0.33 -11.80
CA ILE A 91 11.64 1.35 -10.77
C ILE A 91 10.31 1.68 -10.11
N VAL A 92 10.26 1.58 -8.77
CA VAL A 92 9.09 1.84 -7.94
C VAL A 92 9.42 3.00 -7.02
N GLY A 93 8.50 3.95 -6.88
CA GLY A 93 8.71 5.08 -5.99
C GLY A 93 7.50 6.00 -5.91
N GLU A 94 7.71 7.20 -5.43
CA GLU A 94 6.71 8.25 -5.37
C GLU A 94 7.08 9.42 -6.29
N ALA A 95 6.09 10.02 -6.92
CA ALA A 95 6.30 11.13 -7.84
C ALA A 95 5.48 12.39 -7.48
N PHE A 96 4.71 12.38 -6.40
CA PHE A 96 3.79 13.48 -6.05
C PHE A 96 4.45 14.87 -6.08
N ALA A 97 5.70 14.99 -5.58
CA ALA A 97 6.44 16.25 -5.57
C ALA A 97 7.42 16.41 -6.74
N VAL A 98 7.67 15.34 -7.53
CA VAL A 98 8.72 15.29 -8.55
C VAL A 98 8.21 14.75 -9.90
N GLU A 99 6.93 14.90 -10.14
CA GLU A 99 6.19 14.35 -11.28
C GLU A 99 6.87 14.64 -12.63
N ALA A 100 7.25 15.89 -12.88
CA ALA A 100 7.86 16.30 -14.13
C ALA A 100 9.22 15.62 -14.36
N ALA A 101 10.05 15.52 -13.32
CA ALA A 101 11.36 14.87 -13.37
C ALA A 101 11.21 13.36 -13.61
N ALA A 102 10.30 12.69 -12.89
CA ALA A 102 10.06 11.26 -13.05
C ALA A 102 9.58 10.91 -14.46
N ARG A 103 8.67 11.68 -15.03
CA ARG A 103 8.16 11.49 -16.42
C ARG A 103 9.23 11.73 -17.47
N LYS A 104 10.11 12.70 -17.27
CA LYS A 104 11.25 12.96 -18.15
C LYS A 104 12.19 11.76 -18.19
N VAL A 105 12.55 11.21 -17.02
CA VAL A 105 13.39 9.99 -16.96
C VAL A 105 12.72 8.82 -17.65
N ALA A 106 11.44 8.57 -17.41
CA ALA A 106 10.72 7.48 -18.06
C ALA A 106 10.72 7.59 -19.58
N LYS A 107 10.60 8.79 -20.12
CA LYS A 107 10.70 9.05 -21.57
C LYS A 107 12.10 8.73 -22.11
N ASP A 108 13.16 9.08 -21.37
CA ASP A 108 14.54 8.85 -21.78
C ASP A 108 14.95 7.37 -21.67
N PHE A 109 14.25 6.57 -20.85
CA PHE A 109 14.51 5.15 -20.63
C PHE A 109 13.30 4.27 -21.01
N PRO A 110 12.89 4.19 -22.29
CA PRO A 110 11.66 3.52 -22.71
C PRO A 110 11.63 2.00 -22.50
N LYS A 111 12.78 1.38 -22.19
CA LYS A 111 12.92 -0.06 -21.90
C LYS A 111 12.85 -0.37 -20.40
N VAL A 112 12.87 0.64 -19.54
CA VAL A 112 12.71 0.51 -18.09
C VAL A 112 11.25 0.77 -17.74
N ASN A 113 10.66 -0.05 -16.91
CA ASN A 113 9.29 0.12 -16.41
C ASN A 113 9.28 0.98 -15.14
N PHE A 114 8.34 1.89 -15.05
CA PHE A 114 8.18 2.78 -13.91
C PHE A 114 6.78 2.60 -13.30
N LEU A 115 6.74 2.31 -12.00
CA LEU A 115 5.52 2.23 -11.20
C LEU A 115 5.59 3.28 -10.10
N MET A 116 4.91 4.40 -10.29
CA MET A 116 5.12 5.59 -9.48
C MET A 116 3.84 5.99 -8.73
N GLY A 117 3.97 6.25 -7.44
CA GLY A 117 2.91 6.90 -6.64
C GLY A 117 2.65 8.30 -7.19
N SER A 118 1.45 8.54 -7.72
CA SER A 118 1.12 9.76 -8.43
C SER A 118 -0.38 9.98 -8.49
N SER A 119 -0.80 11.25 -8.41
CA SER A 119 -2.17 11.67 -8.72
C SER A 119 -2.39 11.94 -10.22
N GLY A 120 -1.35 11.80 -11.04
CA GLY A 120 -1.40 11.98 -12.49
C GLY A 120 -1.92 10.75 -13.23
N LYS A 121 -1.93 10.81 -14.56
CA LYS A 121 -2.32 9.69 -15.41
C LYS A 121 -1.11 8.87 -15.85
N PRO A 122 -1.25 7.56 -16.15
CA PRO A 122 -0.18 6.78 -16.75
C PRO A 122 0.21 7.34 -18.12
N VAL A 123 1.47 7.11 -18.55
CA VAL A 123 2.00 7.54 -19.85
C VAL A 123 2.70 6.38 -20.54
N ALA A 124 2.19 6.01 -21.71
CA ALA A 124 2.81 4.97 -22.52
C ALA A 124 4.24 5.35 -22.95
N PRO A 125 5.15 4.36 -23.14
CA PRO A 125 4.84 2.93 -23.01
C PRO A 125 5.01 2.35 -21.60
N ASN A 126 5.68 3.04 -20.67
CA ASN A 126 6.35 2.44 -19.52
C ASN A 126 6.12 3.15 -18.17
N PHE A 127 5.35 4.22 -18.13
CA PHE A 127 5.08 4.95 -16.88
C PHE A 127 3.66 4.63 -16.36
N SER A 128 3.59 3.70 -15.42
CA SER A 128 2.38 3.38 -14.67
C SER A 128 2.29 4.22 -13.40
N VAL A 129 1.09 4.47 -12.97
CA VAL A 129 0.81 5.17 -11.72
C VAL A 129 0.03 4.27 -10.75
N PHE A 130 0.18 4.54 -9.47
CA PHE A 130 -0.64 3.95 -8.43
C PHE A 130 -0.92 4.98 -7.34
N ASP A 131 -1.93 4.68 -6.56
CA ASP A 131 -2.26 5.44 -5.35
C ASP A 131 -2.87 4.47 -4.33
N ASN A 132 -2.92 4.84 -3.05
CA ASN A 132 -3.52 4.00 -2.03
C ASN A 132 -5.02 4.28 -1.90
N TYR A 133 -5.82 3.69 -2.79
CA TYR A 133 -7.28 3.74 -2.70
C TYR A 133 -7.79 2.87 -1.53
N ILE A 134 -7.49 3.31 -0.30
CA ILE A 134 -7.90 2.66 0.94
C ILE A 134 -9.06 3.39 1.64
N GLN A 135 -9.86 4.14 0.88
CA GLN A 135 -11.06 4.82 1.39
C GLN A 135 -12.07 3.86 2.00
N GLU A 136 -12.10 2.58 1.56
CA GLU A 136 -13.03 1.58 2.09
C GLU A 136 -12.77 1.29 3.58
N PRO A 137 -11.57 0.85 4.00
CA PRO A 137 -11.29 0.67 5.43
C PRO A 137 -11.22 1.99 6.20
N ALA A 138 -10.89 3.13 5.56
CA ALA A 138 -10.97 4.44 6.20
C ALA A 138 -12.42 4.77 6.59
N TYR A 139 -13.39 4.51 5.70
CA TYR A 139 -14.81 4.65 5.99
C TYR A 139 -15.28 3.72 7.12
N LEU A 140 -14.86 2.45 7.10
CA LEU A 140 -15.18 1.49 8.17
C LEU A 140 -14.63 1.94 9.53
N SER A 141 -13.41 2.46 9.55
CA SER A 141 -12.82 3.01 10.78
C SER A 141 -13.55 4.28 11.25
N GLY A 142 -14.09 5.06 10.29
CA GLY A 142 -14.97 6.20 10.58
C GLY A 142 -16.26 5.79 11.29
N LEU A 143 -16.91 4.69 10.86
CA LEU A 143 -18.09 4.16 11.56
C LEU A 143 -17.80 3.91 13.05
N ILE A 144 -16.61 3.35 13.34
CA ILE A 144 -16.16 3.10 14.72
C ILE A 144 -15.93 4.43 15.45
N ALA A 145 -15.19 5.35 14.83
CA ALA A 145 -14.86 6.63 15.44
C ALA A 145 -16.11 7.43 15.83
N GLY A 146 -17.11 7.50 14.96
CA GLY A 146 -18.39 8.15 15.23
C GLY A 146 -19.14 7.52 16.41
N GLY A 147 -19.08 6.18 16.53
CA GLY A 147 -19.72 5.44 17.64
C GLY A 147 -18.96 5.53 18.95
N MET A 148 -17.65 5.82 18.92
CA MET A 148 -16.79 5.91 20.10
C MET A 148 -16.65 7.33 20.65
N SER A 149 -16.90 8.36 19.84
CA SER A 149 -16.80 9.75 20.28
C SER A 149 -17.93 10.10 21.26
N LYS A 150 -17.54 10.61 22.43
CA LYS A 150 -18.45 11.07 23.51
C LYS A 150 -18.72 12.57 23.44
N THR A 151 -17.77 13.33 22.92
CA THR A 151 -17.89 14.79 22.78
C THR A 151 -18.52 15.21 21.46
N ASN A 152 -18.70 14.28 20.52
CA ASN A 152 -19.06 14.53 19.12
C ASN A 152 -18.01 15.37 18.37
N LYS A 153 -16.78 15.44 18.84
CA LYS A 153 -15.69 16.18 18.21
C LYS A 153 -14.55 15.23 17.84
N ILE A 154 -14.24 15.18 16.56
CA ILE A 154 -13.18 14.35 15.99
C ILE A 154 -12.13 15.23 15.31
N GLY A 155 -10.86 15.00 15.61
CA GLY A 155 -9.74 15.69 14.98
C GLY A 155 -9.11 14.85 13.86
N LEU A 156 -8.73 15.50 12.76
CA LEU A 156 -8.03 14.86 11.64
C LEU A 156 -6.76 15.66 11.31
N VAL A 157 -5.62 14.98 11.34
CA VAL A 157 -4.33 15.58 11.00
C VAL A 157 -3.76 14.86 9.79
N GLY A 158 -3.70 15.58 8.66
CA GLY A 158 -3.17 15.08 7.40
C GLY A 158 -1.80 15.66 7.04
N GLY A 159 -1.10 15.04 6.08
CA GLY A 159 0.18 15.51 5.57
C GLY A 159 0.02 16.73 4.67
N PHE A 160 -0.40 16.54 3.44
CA PHE A 160 -0.73 17.57 2.45
C PHE A 160 -2.15 17.38 1.91
N PRO A 161 -2.83 18.45 1.48
CA PRO A 161 -4.19 18.36 0.93
C PRO A 161 -4.18 17.90 -0.55
N ILE A 162 -3.60 16.73 -0.81
CA ILE A 162 -3.61 16.11 -2.13
C ILE A 162 -4.75 15.08 -2.26
N PRO A 163 -5.17 14.70 -3.47
CA PRO A 163 -6.27 13.76 -3.69
C PRO A 163 -6.19 12.48 -2.84
N GLU A 164 -5.00 11.90 -2.73
CA GLU A 164 -4.75 10.69 -1.92
C GLU A 164 -5.18 10.87 -0.47
N VAL A 165 -4.67 11.90 0.22
CA VAL A 165 -4.99 12.16 1.64
C VAL A 165 -6.43 12.60 1.81
N ASN A 166 -6.93 13.45 0.88
CA ASN A 166 -8.28 14.00 0.95
C ASN A 166 -9.34 12.90 0.91
N ARG A 167 -9.21 11.92 -0.01
CA ARG A 167 -10.20 10.83 -0.14
C ARG A 167 -10.30 9.97 1.11
N LEU A 168 -9.18 9.73 1.80
CA LEU A 168 -9.17 8.95 3.04
C LEU A 168 -9.87 9.70 4.16
N MET A 169 -9.54 10.98 4.33
CA MET A 169 -10.17 11.83 5.35
C MET A 169 -11.66 12.01 5.10
N ASN A 170 -12.09 12.25 3.84
CA ASN A 170 -13.49 12.37 3.48
C ASN A 170 -14.27 11.08 3.70
N ALA A 171 -13.71 9.91 3.34
CA ALA A 171 -14.33 8.62 3.58
C ALA A 171 -14.48 8.33 5.09
N PHE A 172 -13.44 8.61 5.88
CA PHE A 172 -13.48 8.51 7.32
C PHE A 172 -14.59 9.41 7.92
N MET A 173 -14.65 10.68 7.50
CA MET A 173 -15.68 11.63 7.95
C MET A 173 -17.09 11.14 7.59
N ALA A 174 -17.27 10.60 6.38
CA ALA A 174 -18.55 10.04 5.94
C ALA A 174 -18.99 8.86 6.82
N GLY A 175 -18.08 7.93 7.12
CA GLY A 175 -18.36 6.82 8.03
C GLY A 175 -18.70 7.28 9.45
N ALA A 176 -17.97 8.25 9.99
CA ALA A 176 -18.26 8.81 11.31
C ALA A 176 -19.64 9.49 11.36
N LYS A 177 -20.01 10.24 10.34
CA LYS A 177 -21.34 10.87 10.21
C LYS A 177 -22.46 9.85 10.08
N GLU A 178 -22.26 8.73 9.39
CA GLU A 178 -23.28 7.69 9.25
C GLU A 178 -23.62 7.04 10.59
N THR A 179 -22.66 6.92 11.49
CA THR A 179 -22.88 6.37 12.82
C THR A 179 -23.36 7.43 13.81
N ASN A 180 -22.79 8.63 13.72
CA ASN A 180 -23.12 9.75 14.59
C ASN A 180 -23.30 11.05 13.79
N PRO A 181 -24.52 11.40 13.38
CA PRO A 181 -24.78 12.61 12.57
C PRO A 181 -24.38 13.93 13.27
N LYS A 182 -24.21 13.91 14.60
CA LYS A 182 -23.84 15.10 15.39
C LYS A 182 -22.35 15.40 15.39
N VAL A 183 -21.51 14.47 14.89
CA VAL A 183 -20.04 14.65 14.90
C VAL A 183 -19.64 15.91 14.15
N GLU A 184 -18.78 16.69 14.77
CA GLU A 184 -18.07 17.83 14.19
C GLU A 184 -16.60 17.48 13.98
N PHE A 185 -15.98 18.02 12.94
CA PHE A 185 -14.62 17.73 12.58
C PHE A 185 -13.73 18.97 12.66
N SER A 186 -12.54 18.78 13.23
CA SER A 186 -11.41 19.70 13.10
C SER A 186 -10.41 19.07 12.14
N VAL A 187 -10.04 19.76 11.07
CA VAL A 187 -9.13 19.27 10.02
C VAL A 187 -7.93 20.18 9.92
N THR A 188 -6.74 19.62 9.91
CA THR A 188 -5.48 20.36 9.72
C THR A 188 -4.51 19.54 8.86
N PHE A 189 -3.77 20.23 7.98
CA PHE A 189 -2.65 19.67 7.23
C PHE A 189 -1.35 20.28 7.74
N ILE A 190 -0.36 19.40 8.02
CA ILE A 190 0.92 19.86 8.58
C ILE A 190 1.93 20.30 7.52
N ASN A 191 1.62 20.11 6.22
CA ASN A 191 2.50 20.39 5.09
C ASN A 191 3.87 19.70 5.22
N SER A 192 3.85 18.44 5.66
CA SER A 192 4.99 17.55 5.72
C SER A 192 4.55 16.10 5.57
N TRP A 193 5.37 15.28 4.90
CA TRP A 193 5.13 13.84 4.83
C TRP A 193 5.63 13.09 6.06
N PHE A 194 6.65 13.63 6.75
CA PHE A 194 7.19 13.00 7.95
C PHE A 194 7.71 14.07 8.93
N ASP A 195 6.84 14.48 9.84
CA ASP A 195 7.13 15.41 10.93
C ASP A 195 6.24 15.06 12.15
N PRO A 196 6.61 13.98 12.89
CA PRO A 196 5.82 13.55 14.04
C PRO A 196 5.63 14.62 15.12
N PRO A 197 6.63 15.45 15.48
CA PRO A 197 6.44 16.53 16.42
C PRO A 197 5.34 17.51 16.00
N LYS A 198 5.37 17.97 14.75
CA LYS A 198 4.37 18.91 14.22
C LYS A 198 2.97 18.32 14.18
N ALA A 199 2.85 17.03 13.79
CA ALA A 199 1.57 16.32 13.81
C ALA A 199 1.02 16.18 15.25
N LYS A 200 1.88 15.92 16.21
CA LYS A 200 1.55 15.84 17.64
C LYS A 200 1.03 17.17 18.18
N GLU A 201 1.69 18.27 17.85
CA GLU A 201 1.24 19.63 18.23
C GLU A 201 -0.14 19.97 17.64
N ALA A 202 -0.35 19.66 16.34
CA ALA A 202 -1.63 19.85 15.70
C ALA A 202 -2.74 19.04 16.38
N ALA A 203 -2.45 17.79 16.77
CA ALA A 203 -3.39 16.94 17.50
C ALA A 203 -3.71 17.48 18.89
N PHE A 204 -2.71 17.96 19.65
CA PHE A 204 -2.94 18.59 20.94
C PHE A 204 -3.89 19.78 20.84
N ALA A 205 -3.66 20.67 19.85
CA ALA A 205 -4.53 21.83 19.64
C ALA A 205 -6.01 21.45 19.39
N MET A 206 -6.27 20.30 18.75
CA MET A 206 -7.62 19.79 18.53
C MET A 206 -8.20 19.14 19.79
N ILE A 207 -7.39 18.38 20.52
CA ILE A 207 -7.80 17.73 21.77
C ILE A 207 -8.14 18.78 22.83
N ASP A 208 -7.35 19.84 22.94
CA ASP A 208 -7.60 20.93 23.88
C ASP A 208 -8.90 21.70 23.57
N LYS A 209 -9.37 21.65 22.28
CA LYS A 209 -10.69 22.15 21.84
C LYS A 209 -11.81 21.12 22.02
N GLY A 210 -11.51 19.97 22.60
CA GLY A 210 -12.48 18.94 22.98
C GLY A 210 -12.62 17.76 22.05
N ALA A 211 -11.74 17.58 21.06
CA ALA A 211 -11.69 16.34 20.27
C ALA A 211 -11.33 15.15 21.18
N ASP A 212 -12.08 14.06 21.10
CA ASP A 212 -11.87 12.87 21.91
C ASP A 212 -11.52 11.63 21.10
N VAL A 213 -11.59 11.72 19.75
CA VAL A 213 -11.10 10.74 18.79
C VAL A 213 -10.27 11.46 17.75
N MET A 214 -9.09 10.91 17.43
CA MET A 214 -8.17 11.49 16.45
C MET A 214 -7.95 10.55 15.26
N TYR A 215 -8.05 11.04 14.04
CA TYR A 215 -7.62 10.31 12.84
C TYR A 215 -6.14 10.57 12.59
N ALA A 216 -5.34 9.55 12.83
CA ALA A 216 -3.88 9.61 12.74
C ALA A 216 -3.41 9.28 11.31
N GLU A 217 -3.68 10.19 10.37
CA GLU A 217 -3.14 10.05 9.01
C GLU A 217 -1.61 10.22 9.04
N ARG A 218 -1.06 10.94 10.04
CA ARG A 218 0.38 11.10 10.28
C ARG A 218 0.82 10.53 11.63
N PHE A 219 2.10 10.10 11.71
CA PHE A 219 2.73 9.75 12.98
C PHE A 219 2.81 10.97 13.90
N GLY A 220 2.77 10.74 15.22
CA GLY A 220 2.70 11.77 16.25
C GLY A 220 1.28 12.01 16.76
N VAL A 221 0.25 11.80 15.95
CA VAL A 221 -1.15 11.99 16.35
C VAL A 221 -1.58 10.99 17.42
N SER A 222 -1.23 9.72 17.28
CA SER A 222 -1.51 8.68 18.27
C SER A 222 -0.75 8.91 19.59
N ASP A 223 0.45 9.52 19.52
CA ASP A 223 1.21 9.92 20.71
C ASP A 223 0.45 11.00 21.50
N ALA A 224 -0.04 12.03 20.80
CA ALA A 224 -0.84 13.08 21.44
C ALA A 224 -2.12 12.51 22.06
N ALA A 225 -2.83 11.63 21.35
CA ALA A 225 -4.04 11.00 21.86
C ALA A 225 -3.74 10.17 23.13
N LYS A 226 -2.67 9.37 23.12
CA LYS A 226 -2.21 8.59 24.28
C LYS A 226 -1.90 9.49 25.47
N GLU A 227 -1.12 10.55 25.28
CA GLU A 227 -0.72 11.46 26.38
C GLU A 227 -1.91 12.20 27.01
N ARG A 228 -2.97 12.44 26.22
CA ARG A 228 -4.20 13.09 26.70
C ARG A 228 -5.32 12.11 27.10
N GLY A 229 -5.05 10.79 27.09
CA GLY A 229 -6.06 9.77 27.39
C GLY A 229 -7.25 9.79 26.41
N LYS A 230 -6.99 10.10 25.14
CA LYS A 230 -7.95 10.13 24.03
C LYS A 230 -7.78 8.93 23.12
N LEU A 231 -8.74 8.72 22.23
CA LEU A 231 -8.71 7.63 21.26
C LEU A 231 -8.08 8.09 19.94
N ALA A 232 -7.52 7.14 19.20
CA ALA A 232 -7.00 7.37 17.86
C ALA A 232 -7.47 6.27 16.91
N ILE A 233 -7.51 6.64 15.63
CA ILE A 233 -7.69 5.72 14.49
C ILE A 233 -6.40 5.76 13.68
N GLY A 234 -5.78 4.59 13.50
CA GLY A 234 -4.55 4.45 12.70
C GLY A 234 -4.84 4.46 11.21
N ASN A 235 -3.82 4.77 10.43
CA ASN A 235 -3.87 4.81 8.97
C ASN A 235 -2.68 4.07 8.38
N VAL A 236 -2.88 3.40 7.24
CA VAL A 236 -1.90 2.61 6.48
C VAL A 236 -1.39 1.37 7.20
N ILE A 237 -1.03 1.46 8.47
CA ILE A 237 -0.52 0.36 9.30
C ILE A 237 -1.28 0.23 10.61
N ASN A 238 -1.23 -0.97 11.21
CA ASN A 238 -1.79 -1.19 12.54
C ASN A 238 -0.77 -0.81 13.62
N THR A 239 -1.03 0.25 14.35
CA THR A 239 -0.18 0.71 15.45
C THR A 239 -0.73 0.34 16.83
N GLN A 240 -1.78 -0.51 16.91
CA GLN A 240 -2.42 -0.87 18.19
C GLN A 240 -1.45 -1.52 19.17
N ALA A 241 -0.46 -2.31 18.70
CA ALA A 241 0.54 -2.90 19.60
C ALA A 241 1.37 -1.84 20.36
N GLN A 242 1.59 -0.66 19.76
CA GLN A 242 2.29 0.47 20.39
C GLN A 242 1.36 1.31 21.27
N TYR A 243 0.06 1.30 20.95
CA TYR A 243 -0.97 2.11 21.60
C TYR A 243 -2.21 1.27 21.96
N PRO A 244 -2.06 0.23 22.82
CA PRO A 244 -3.11 -0.79 23.03
C PRO A 244 -4.41 -0.26 23.66
N ASP A 245 -4.34 0.89 24.37
CA ASP A 245 -5.50 1.53 24.99
C ASP A 245 -5.92 2.83 24.26
N THR A 246 -5.30 3.14 23.12
CA THR A 246 -5.51 4.39 22.39
C THR A 246 -5.99 4.15 20.98
N VAL A 247 -5.32 3.26 20.21
CA VAL A 247 -5.67 3.00 18.82
C VAL A 247 -6.78 1.96 18.76
N VAL A 248 -7.99 2.43 18.42
CA VAL A 248 -9.23 1.64 18.41
C VAL A 248 -9.33 0.76 17.18
N ALA A 249 -8.96 1.30 16.04
CA ALA A 249 -8.99 0.64 14.73
C ALA A 249 -7.94 1.26 13.81
N SER A 250 -7.63 0.60 12.71
CA SER A 250 -6.72 1.13 11.69
C SER A 250 -7.17 0.72 10.29
N ALA A 251 -7.13 1.66 9.34
CA ALA A 251 -7.25 1.36 7.93
C ALA A 251 -5.90 0.88 7.41
N LEU A 252 -5.81 -0.35 6.93
CA LEU A 252 -4.56 -0.95 6.47
C LEU A 252 -4.41 -0.86 4.97
N TRP A 253 -3.19 -0.65 4.51
CA TRP A 253 -2.79 -0.77 3.12
C TRP A 253 -1.78 -1.91 2.94
N ASP A 254 -2.00 -2.73 1.93
CA ASP A 254 -1.05 -3.74 1.46
C ASP A 254 -0.68 -3.45 0.01
N PHE A 255 0.57 -3.09 -0.21
CA PHE A 255 1.09 -2.81 -1.55
C PHE A 255 1.44 -4.09 -2.33
N ALA A 256 1.44 -5.26 -1.70
CA ALA A 256 1.84 -6.51 -2.35
C ALA A 256 1.03 -6.85 -3.62
N PRO A 257 -0.30 -6.69 -3.69
CA PRO A 257 -1.05 -6.93 -4.93
C PRO A 257 -0.57 -6.07 -6.10
N THR A 258 -0.32 -4.79 -5.85
CA THR A 258 0.21 -3.83 -6.84
C THR A 258 1.63 -4.22 -7.29
N ALA A 259 2.53 -4.45 -6.33
CA ALA A 259 3.92 -4.83 -6.61
C ALA A 259 4.01 -6.15 -7.39
N ASN A 260 3.30 -7.19 -6.93
CA ASN A 260 3.32 -8.52 -7.54
C ASN A 260 2.82 -8.49 -8.99
N ARG A 261 1.77 -7.70 -9.29
CA ARG A 261 1.30 -7.51 -10.67
C ARG A 261 2.37 -6.86 -11.53
N ALA A 262 2.96 -5.76 -11.09
CA ALA A 262 4.00 -5.06 -11.85
C ALA A 262 5.22 -5.93 -12.08
N ILE A 263 5.70 -6.65 -11.06
CA ILE A 263 6.80 -7.61 -11.16
C ILE A 263 6.48 -8.70 -12.19
N LYS A 264 5.28 -9.31 -12.11
CA LYS A 264 4.84 -10.35 -13.04
C LYS A 264 4.83 -9.84 -14.48
N LEU A 265 4.17 -8.71 -14.75
CA LEU A 265 4.05 -8.15 -16.09
C LEU A 265 5.43 -7.74 -16.66
N THR A 266 6.33 -7.21 -15.80
CA THR A 266 7.70 -6.88 -16.22
C THR A 266 8.48 -8.14 -16.60
N LYS A 267 8.41 -9.23 -15.83
CA LYS A 267 9.05 -10.52 -16.14
C LYS A 267 8.52 -11.14 -17.44
N GLU A 268 7.24 -10.97 -17.72
CA GLU A 268 6.58 -11.50 -18.91
C GLU A 268 6.78 -10.60 -20.16
N GLY A 269 7.43 -9.43 -20.01
CA GLY A 269 7.56 -8.45 -21.09
C GLY A 269 6.22 -7.84 -21.51
N LYS A 270 5.21 -7.86 -20.63
CA LYS A 270 3.84 -7.39 -20.87
C LYS A 270 3.48 -6.14 -20.07
N PHE A 271 4.45 -5.50 -19.44
CA PHE A 271 4.18 -4.28 -18.69
C PHE A 271 3.71 -3.18 -19.65
N THR A 272 2.59 -2.56 -19.32
CA THR A 272 2.04 -1.42 -20.05
C THR A 272 1.72 -0.31 -19.06
N ALA A 273 1.63 0.91 -19.54
CA ALA A 273 1.27 2.05 -18.71
C ALA A 273 -0.21 1.94 -18.27
N GLU A 274 -0.43 1.65 -16.99
CA GLU A 274 -1.76 1.45 -16.38
C GLU A 274 -1.88 2.25 -15.09
N GLU A 275 -3.12 2.49 -14.65
CA GLU A 275 -3.45 2.95 -13.32
C GLU A 275 -3.63 1.72 -12.40
N TYR A 276 -2.76 1.58 -11.41
CA TYR A 276 -2.69 0.42 -10.49
C TYR A 276 -3.45 0.64 -9.18
N GLY A 277 -3.97 1.82 -8.91
CA GLY A 277 -4.61 2.15 -7.62
C GLY A 277 -5.76 1.22 -7.25
N GLN A 278 -6.47 0.68 -8.25
CA GLN A 278 -7.53 -0.31 -8.01
C GLN A 278 -7.07 -1.53 -7.19
N TYR A 279 -5.79 -1.90 -7.28
CA TYR A 279 -5.23 -3.03 -6.52
C TYR A 279 -5.02 -2.72 -5.04
N SER A 280 -5.18 -1.46 -4.62
CA SER A 280 -5.24 -1.04 -3.22
C SER A 280 -6.62 -1.28 -2.57
N MET A 281 -7.67 -1.57 -3.34
CA MET A 281 -9.02 -1.78 -2.80
C MET A 281 -9.16 -3.12 -2.08
N MET A 282 -10.12 -3.22 -1.15
CA MET A 282 -10.39 -4.42 -0.34
C MET A 282 -10.68 -5.67 -1.20
N LYS A 283 -11.42 -5.52 -2.30
CA LYS A 283 -11.71 -6.63 -3.24
C LYS A 283 -10.46 -7.29 -3.84
N HIS A 284 -9.34 -6.55 -3.91
CA HIS A 284 -8.06 -7.04 -4.39
C HIS A 284 -7.10 -7.41 -3.25
N LYS A 285 -7.58 -7.38 -1.99
CA LYS A 285 -6.78 -7.59 -0.77
C LYS A 285 -5.65 -6.56 -0.61
N GLY A 286 -5.77 -5.40 -1.27
CA GLY A 286 -4.83 -4.29 -1.16
C GLY A 286 -5.11 -3.40 0.04
N SER A 287 -6.24 -3.59 0.72
CA SER A 287 -6.55 -2.92 1.98
C SER A 287 -7.50 -3.75 2.83
N SER A 288 -7.59 -3.41 4.10
CA SER A 288 -8.51 -4.01 5.07
C SER A 288 -8.66 -3.14 6.30
N LEU A 289 -9.73 -3.35 7.06
CA LEU A 289 -9.78 -2.88 8.44
C LEU A 289 -8.91 -3.82 9.29
N ALA A 290 -8.07 -3.26 10.17
CA ALA A 290 -7.28 -4.04 11.10
C ALA A 290 -8.19 -4.84 12.05
N PRO A 291 -7.73 -6.00 12.57
CA PRO A 291 -8.40 -6.64 13.70
C PRO A 291 -8.57 -5.65 14.85
N LEU A 292 -9.74 -5.64 15.48
CA LEU A 292 -10.05 -4.69 16.56
C LEU A 292 -9.28 -4.97 17.87
N GLY A 293 -8.73 -6.18 18.01
CA GLY A 293 -7.79 -6.56 19.08
C GLY A 293 -8.29 -6.20 20.47
N THR A 294 -7.55 -5.35 21.19
CA THR A 294 -7.89 -4.94 22.57
C THR A 294 -9.19 -4.15 22.66
N PHE A 295 -9.73 -3.67 21.56
CA PHE A 295 -10.98 -2.93 21.50
C PHE A 295 -12.20 -3.75 21.07
N GLU A 296 -12.04 -5.02 20.67
CA GLU A 296 -13.14 -5.87 20.20
C GLU A 296 -14.36 -5.87 21.15
N THR A 297 -14.10 -5.88 22.47
CA THR A 297 -15.14 -5.84 23.51
C THR A 297 -15.42 -4.46 24.08
N LYS A 298 -14.60 -3.45 23.74
CA LYS A 298 -14.77 -2.06 24.22
C LYS A 298 -15.63 -1.22 23.28
N ILE A 299 -15.71 -1.60 22.00
CA ILE A 299 -16.60 -0.95 21.03
C ILE A 299 -18.01 -1.49 21.24
N PRO A 300 -19.06 -0.63 21.25
CA PRO A 300 -20.44 -1.08 21.37
C PRO A 300 -20.79 -2.14 20.32
N ALA A 301 -21.43 -3.23 20.75
CA ALA A 301 -21.72 -4.39 19.89
C ALA A 301 -22.51 -4.04 18.62
N ASN A 302 -23.44 -3.09 18.69
CA ASN A 302 -24.19 -2.60 17.54
C ASN A 302 -23.30 -1.88 16.52
N ILE A 303 -22.23 -1.21 16.95
CA ILE A 303 -21.25 -0.58 16.06
C ILE A 303 -20.40 -1.65 15.38
N VAL A 304 -19.90 -2.65 16.13
CA VAL A 304 -19.16 -3.78 15.56
C VAL A 304 -20.02 -4.50 14.51
N ALA A 305 -21.29 -4.79 14.83
CA ALA A 305 -22.21 -5.43 13.89
C ALA A 305 -22.41 -4.58 12.61
N LYS A 306 -22.59 -3.27 12.75
CA LYS A 306 -22.72 -2.34 11.61
C LYS A 306 -21.48 -2.36 10.72
N VAL A 307 -20.29 -2.31 11.33
CA VAL A 307 -19.00 -2.36 10.61
C VAL A 307 -18.86 -3.66 9.84
N ARG A 308 -19.13 -4.82 10.48
CA ARG A 308 -19.04 -6.13 9.80
C ARG A 308 -20.04 -6.27 8.66
N THR A 309 -21.26 -5.77 8.83
CA THR A 309 -22.26 -5.73 7.75
C THR A 309 -21.77 -4.88 6.59
N ARG A 310 -21.27 -3.67 6.86
CA ARG A 310 -20.79 -2.76 5.83
C ARG A 310 -19.54 -3.29 5.12
N GLU A 311 -18.60 -3.88 5.86
CA GLU A 311 -17.43 -4.56 5.30
C GLU A 311 -17.85 -5.64 4.29
N LYS A 312 -18.83 -6.48 4.67
CA LYS A 312 -19.36 -7.51 3.77
C LYS A 312 -20.04 -6.90 2.53
N GLU A 313 -20.82 -5.84 2.70
CA GLU A 313 -21.48 -5.15 1.58
C GLU A 313 -20.48 -4.55 0.59
N ILE A 314 -19.36 -4.00 1.08
CA ILE A 314 -18.26 -3.51 0.26
C ILE A 314 -17.62 -4.66 -0.53
N LEU A 315 -17.27 -5.76 0.13
CA LEU A 315 -16.63 -6.92 -0.48
C LEU A 315 -17.57 -7.60 -1.50
N ASP A 316 -18.87 -7.63 -1.24
CA ASP A 316 -19.89 -8.16 -2.16
C ASP A 316 -20.24 -7.19 -3.31
N GLY A 317 -19.66 -5.96 -3.32
CA GLY A 317 -19.97 -4.93 -4.31
C GLY A 317 -21.37 -4.30 -4.18
N LYS A 318 -22.04 -4.49 -3.04
CA LYS A 318 -23.38 -3.94 -2.75
C LYS A 318 -23.35 -2.53 -2.20
N PHE A 319 -22.20 -2.12 -1.68
CA PHE A 319 -21.95 -0.78 -1.21
C PHE A 319 -20.62 -0.26 -1.75
N THR A 320 -20.64 0.96 -2.28
CA THR A 320 -19.43 1.62 -2.79
C THR A 320 -19.15 2.86 -1.94
N VAL A 321 -17.97 2.91 -1.35
CA VAL A 321 -17.51 4.11 -0.66
C VAL A 321 -17.17 5.17 -1.71
N LYS A 322 -17.78 6.34 -1.59
CA LYS A 322 -17.55 7.46 -2.51
C LYS A 322 -16.08 7.90 -2.45
N VAL A 323 -15.45 8.02 -3.60
CA VAL A 323 -14.16 8.69 -3.75
C VAL A 323 -14.43 10.19 -3.82
N ASP A 324 -13.88 10.94 -2.87
CA ASP A 324 -13.99 12.41 -2.83
C ASP A 324 -12.59 12.99 -2.59
N ASP A 325 -12.01 13.50 -3.67
CA ASP A 325 -10.65 14.03 -3.71
C ASP A 325 -10.58 15.53 -3.32
N ASN A 326 -11.72 16.16 -3.02
CA ASN A 326 -11.74 17.55 -2.56
C ASN A 326 -11.13 17.67 -1.17
N GLN A 327 -10.46 18.79 -0.93
CA GLN A 327 -9.89 19.05 0.40
C GLN A 327 -10.99 19.07 1.48
N PRO A 328 -10.91 18.20 2.51
CA PRO A 328 -11.87 18.18 3.60
C PRO A 328 -11.79 19.46 4.41
N LYS A 329 -12.92 19.89 4.94
CA LYS A 329 -13.06 21.13 5.72
C LYS A 329 -13.48 20.83 7.14
N SER A 330 -12.98 21.63 8.09
CA SER A 330 -13.50 21.63 9.45
C SER A 330 -15.00 21.99 9.45
N THR A 331 -15.75 21.27 10.28
CA THR A 331 -17.17 21.57 10.54
C THR A 331 -17.38 22.01 12.01
N ALA A 332 -16.36 21.82 12.86
CA ALA A 332 -16.33 22.39 14.23
C ALA A 332 -16.25 23.93 14.14
N LYS A 333 -17.05 24.59 14.97
CA LYS A 333 -17.07 26.05 15.13
C LYS A 333 -16.01 26.52 16.13
#